data_a084a00ea75be8186ce1e246e0c56069
#
_entry.id   a084a00ea75be8186ce1e246e0c56069
#
_cell.length_a   1.000
_cell.length_b   1.000
_cell.length_c   1.000
_cell.angle_alpha   90.00
_cell.angle_beta   90.00
_cell.angle_gamma   90.00
#
_symmetry.space_group_name_H-M   'P 1'
#
loop_
_entity.id
_entity.type
_entity.pdbx_description
1 polymer ?
#
loop_
_entity_poly.entity_id
_entity_poly.type
_entity_poly.pdbx_seq_one_letter_code
_entity_poly.pdbx_strand_id
1 'polypeptide(L)'
;SLKIMVLTGGECFLVADDIPRMILRAKSHELMSRVVSNGFWATSYEAAIKKLAPLVNAGLTELNISTGDNHQVYVPFENVVNGLRAAYELGIRSMAVSVESPPNAKFTSDIIKNHPFLSSLINKGVLFVIDASWMRFSTEESVYNGAKSFFLENFETHKPCKYIYDNIVINPSSQMLACCGLTVEYNKYLKL
;
A
#
# COMPACT_ATOMS: atom_id res chain seq x y z
N SER A 1 -17.44 -9.88 -11.05
CA SER A 1 -16.24 -10.73 -11.15
C SER A 1 -15.05 -10.00 -10.51
N LEU A 2 -14.18 -10.73 -9.84
CA LEU A 2 -12.92 -10.19 -9.35
C LEU A 2 -12.05 -9.72 -10.52
N LYS A 3 -11.29 -8.63 -10.33
CA LYS A 3 -10.42 -8.07 -11.37
C LYS A 3 -8.98 -7.98 -10.96
N ILE A 4 -8.72 -7.86 -9.66
CA ILE A 4 -7.38 -7.66 -9.13
C ILE A 4 -7.20 -8.42 -7.82
N MET A 5 -6.06 -9.06 -7.67
CA MET A 5 -5.57 -9.60 -6.40
C MET A 5 -4.60 -8.59 -5.78
N VAL A 6 -4.85 -8.19 -4.54
CA VAL A 6 -3.98 -7.28 -3.81
C VAL A 6 -3.27 -8.06 -2.70
N LEU A 7 -1.95 -8.05 -2.74
CA LEU A 7 -1.08 -8.57 -1.70
C LEU A 7 -0.66 -7.40 -0.80
N THR A 8 -1.12 -7.42 0.42
CA THR A 8 -0.91 -6.39 1.43
C THR A 8 -0.77 -7.06 2.80
N GLY A 9 -1.10 -6.39 3.86
CA GLY A 9 -1.03 -6.89 5.23
C GLY A 9 -0.09 -6.04 6.05
N GLY A 10 0.57 -6.58 7.09
CA GLY A 10 1.62 -5.85 7.77
C GLY A 10 2.75 -5.47 6.80
N GLU A 11 3.38 -6.48 6.18
CA GLU A 11 4.37 -6.29 5.11
C GLU A 11 4.50 -7.58 4.28
N CYS A 12 4.04 -7.55 3.05
CA CYS A 12 4.02 -8.76 2.20
C CYS A 12 5.42 -9.25 1.80
N PHE A 13 6.43 -8.37 1.73
CA PHE A 13 7.80 -8.78 1.40
C PHE A 13 8.51 -9.58 2.49
N LEU A 14 7.92 -9.75 3.67
CA LEU A 14 8.40 -10.72 4.66
C LEU A 14 8.25 -12.18 4.18
N VAL A 15 7.33 -12.43 3.25
CA VAL A 15 7.12 -13.72 2.59
C VAL A 15 7.40 -13.63 1.08
N ALA A 16 8.43 -12.86 0.70
CA ALA A 16 8.74 -12.50 -0.69
C ALA A 16 8.86 -13.72 -1.62
N ASP A 17 9.32 -14.86 -1.12
CA ASP A 17 9.54 -16.07 -1.94
C ASP A 17 8.22 -16.72 -2.41
N ASP A 18 7.12 -16.48 -1.69
CA ASP A 18 5.80 -16.99 -2.06
C ASP A 18 5.04 -16.06 -3.03
N ILE A 19 5.37 -14.79 -3.06
CA ILE A 19 4.66 -13.78 -3.87
C ILE A 19 4.63 -14.13 -5.37
N PRO A 20 5.73 -14.54 -6.02
CA PRO A 20 5.70 -14.89 -7.44
C PRO A 20 4.69 -15.99 -7.78
N ARG A 21 4.58 -17.00 -6.91
CA ARG A 21 3.62 -18.09 -7.08
C ARG A 21 2.17 -17.59 -6.99
N MET A 22 1.89 -16.68 -6.05
CA MET A 22 0.57 -16.06 -5.92
C MET A 22 0.23 -15.21 -7.16
N ILE A 23 1.18 -14.43 -7.67
CA ILE A 23 1.00 -13.62 -8.89
C ILE A 23 0.73 -14.52 -10.11
N LEU A 24 1.50 -15.59 -10.29
CA LEU A 24 1.27 -16.57 -11.38
C LEU A 24 -0.13 -17.18 -11.29
N ARG A 25 -0.59 -17.48 -10.07
CA ARG A 25 -1.94 -18.00 -9.86
C ARG A 25 -3.01 -16.97 -10.19
N ALA A 26 -2.85 -15.71 -9.79
CA ALA A 26 -3.75 -14.63 -10.18
C ALA A 26 -3.82 -14.47 -11.71
N LYS A 27 -2.66 -14.44 -12.37
CA LYS A 27 -2.54 -14.34 -13.82
C LYS A 27 -3.24 -15.51 -14.54
N SER A 28 -3.17 -16.73 -14.02
CA SER A 28 -3.88 -17.89 -14.61
C SER A 28 -5.40 -17.79 -14.54
N HIS A 29 -5.92 -16.85 -13.74
CA HIS A 29 -7.34 -16.51 -13.63
C HIS A 29 -7.66 -15.14 -14.25
N GLU A 30 -6.78 -14.62 -15.09
CA GLU A 30 -6.93 -13.31 -15.75
C GLU A 30 -7.07 -12.12 -14.78
N LEU A 31 -6.56 -12.28 -13.55
CA LEU A 31 -6.54 -11.21 -12.56
C LEU A 31 -5.27 -10.38 -12.70
N MET A 32 -5.41 -9.08 -12.59
CA MET A 32 -4.29 -8.20 -12.28
C MET A 32 -3.75 -8.51 -10.88
N SER A 33 -2.53 -8.08 -10.61
CA SER A 33 -1.93 -8.21 -9.27
C SER A 33 -1.32 -6.90 -8.82
N ARG A 34 -1.58 -6.54 -7.56
CA ARG A 34 -0.99 -5.39 -6.88
C ARG A 34 -0.25 -5.86 -5.65
N VAL A 35 0.93 -5.30 -5.44
CA VAL A 35 1.68 -5.43 -4.19
C VAL A 35 1.68 -4.09 -3.48
N VAL A 36 1.36 -4.10 -2.18
CA VAL A 36 1.44 -2.93 -1.29
C VAL A 36 2.51 -3.20 -0.24
N SER A 37 3.50 -2.33 -0.13
CA SER A 37 4.67 -2.50 0.72
C SER A 37 5.13 -1.16 1.29
N ASN A 38 5.86 -1.19 2.41
CA ASN A 38 6.55 -0.02 2.95
C ASN A 38 7.91 0.26 2.26
N GLY A 39 8.40 -0.65 1.41
CA GLY A 39 9.64 -0.47 0.66
C GLY A 39 10.93 -0.76 1.43
N PHE A 40 10.88 -1.36 2.63
CA PHE A 40 12.08 -1.63 3.46
C PHE A 40 13.16 -2.44 2.73
N TRP A 41 12.78 -3.26 1.77
CA TRP A 41 13.63 -4.14 0.98
C TRP A 41 14.46 -3.41 -0.09
N ALA A 42 14.13 -2.17 -0.40
CA ALA A 42 14.75 -1.39 -1.48
C ALA A 42 15.91 -0.52 -0.97
N THR A 43 16.81 -1.10 -0.16
CA THR A 43 17.95 -0.42 0.48
C THR A 43 18.98 0.13 -0.51
N SER A 44 19.01 -0.40 -1.74
CA SER A 44 19.71 0.13 -2.89
C SER A 44 18.91 -0.17 -4.15
N TYR A 45 19.29 0.45 -5.26
CA TYR A 45 18.70 0.15 -6.57
C TYR A 45 18.87 -1.32 -6.95
N GLU A 46 20.06 -1.89 -6.76
CA GLU A 46 20.36 -3.30 -7.06
C GLU A 46 19.57 -4.26 -6.18
N ALA A 47 19.43 -3.93 -4.89
CA ALA A 47 18.58 -4.70 -3.97
C ALA A 47 17.12 -4.66 -4.42
N ALA A 48 16.63 -3.51 -4.86
CA ALA A 48 15.29 -3.34 -5.36
C ALA A 48 15.03 -4.14 -6.65
N ILE A 49 15.93 -4.10 -7.62
CA ILE A 49 15.87 -4.92 -8.84
C ILE A 49 15.82 -6.40 -8.47
N LYS A 50 16.72 -6.86 -7.59
CA LYS A 50 16.79 -8.28 -7.18
C LYS A 50 15.48 -8.76 -6.57
N LYS A 51 14.83 -7.91 -5.76
CA LYS A 51 13.58 -8.25 -5.09
C LYS A 51 12.36 -8.18 -6.02
N LEU A 52 12.31 -7.22 -6.94
CA LEU A 52 11.16 -7.02 -7.82
C LEU A 52 11.19 -7.90 -9.08
N ALA A 53 12.36 -8.23 -9.61
CA ALA A 53 12.46 -8.97 -10.87
C ALA A 53 11.68 -10.30 -10.87
N PRO A 54 11.71 -11.14 -9.82
CA PRO A 54 10.91 -12.37 -9.78
C PRO A 54 9.40 -12.09 -9.85
N LEU A 55 8.93 -11.01 -9.21
CA LEU A 55 7.53 -10.62 -9.17
C LEU A 55 7.07 -10.13 -10.55
N VAL A 56 7.89 -9.30 -11.19
CA VAL A 56 7.60 -8.79 -12.54
C VAL A 56 7.59 -9.92 -13.56
N ASN A 57 8.55 -10.84 -13.48
CA ASN A 57 8.60 -12.04 -14.35
C ASN A 57 7.36 -12.92 -14.15
N ALA A 58 6.83 -13.00 -12.94
CA ALA A 58 5.57 -13.69 -12.65
C ALA A 58 4.33 -12.95 -13.20
N GLY A 59 4.45 -11.66 -13.51
CA GLY A 59 3.37 -10.85 -14.10
C GLY A 59 2.76 -9.82 -13.14
N LEU A 60 3.53 -9.32 -12.18
CA LEU A 60 3.09 -8.19 -11.33
C LEU A 60 2.68 -7.00 -12.20
N THR A 61 1.48 -6.47 -11.98
CA THR A 61 0.93 -5.35 -12.75
C THR A 61 1.05 -4.01 -12.06
N GLU A 62 0.97 -4.00 -10.73
CA GLU A 62 0.98 -2.75 -9.95
C GLU A 62 1.84 -2.85 -8.70
N LEU A 63 2.56 -1.76 -8.41
CA LEU A 63 3.30 -1.56 -7.16
C LEU A 63 2.79 -0.32 -6.44
N ASN A 64 2.40 -0.48 -5.18
CA ASN A 64 2.08 0.63 -4.29
C ASN A 64 3.07 0.63 -3.12
N ILE A 65 3.71 1.77 -2.84
CA ILE A 65 4.60 1.94 -1.71
C ILE A 65 3.97 2.94 -0.73
N SER A 66 3.85 2.53 0.53
CA SER A 66 3.38 3.41 1.60
C SER A 66 4.56 4.14 2.24
N THR A 67 4.38 5.42 2.55
CA THR A 67 5.36 6.25 3.25
C THR A 67 4.65 7.32 4.08
N GLY A 68 5.40 8.12 4.81
CA GLY A 68 4.89 9.15 5.72
C GLY A 68 5.76 9.23 6.97
N ASP A 69 5.46 10.15 7.89
CA ASP A 69 6.32 10.40 9.07
C ASP A 69 6.64 9.12 9.85
N ASN A 70 5.63 8.27 10.07
CA ASN A 70 5.82 7.03 10.83
C ASN A 70 6.69 6.01 10.07
N HIS A 71 6.54 5.93 8.75
CA HIS A 71 7.35 5.06 7.92
C HIS A 71 8.81 5.54 7.87
N GLN A 72 9.04 6.86 7.78
CA GLN A 72 10.38 7.45 7.70
C GLN A 72 11.25 7.21 8.95
N VAL A 73 10.65 6.82 10.08
CA VAL A 73 11.41 6.39 11.27
C VAL A 73 12.22 5.13 10.98
N TYR A 74 11.72 4.23 10.12
CA TYR A 74 12.29 2.90 9.89
C TYR A 74 12.72 2.67 8.45
N VAL A 75 12.08 3.33 7.50
CA VAL A 75 12.30 3.14 6.05
C VAL A 75 12.60 4.51 5.43
N PRO A 76 13.87 4.79 5.13
CA PRO A 76 14.27 6.03 4.51
C PRO A 76 13.57 6.28 3.18
N PHE A 77 13.33 7.55 2.84
CA PHE A 77 12.71 7.94 1.58
C PHE A 77 13.46 7.41 0.35
N GLU A 78 14.77 7.29 0.45
CA GLU A 78 15.60 6.73 -0.62
C GLU A 78 15.18 5.30 -1.01
N ASN A 79 14.70 4.51 -0.06
CA ASN A 79 14.16 3.18 -0.37
C ASN A 79 12.91 3.28 -1.26
N VAL A 80 12.05 4.25 -1.03
CA VAL A 80 10.88 4.50 -1.88
C VAL A 80 11.32 4.86 -3.30
N VAL A 81 12.32 5.74 -3.42
CA VAL A 81 12.90 6.15 -4.72
C VAL A 81 13.50 4.95 -5.45
N ASN A 82 14.34 4.16 -4.75
CA ASN A 82 14.98 2.96 -5.32
C ASN A 82 13.94 1.94 -5.79
N GLY A 83 12.91 1.68 -4.97
CA GLY A 83 11.84 0.73 -5.30
C GLY A 83 11.05 1.16 -6.55
N LEU A 84 10.65 2.42 -6.62
CA LEU A 84 9.92 2.95 -7.78
C LEU A 84 10.78 3.01 -9.04
N ARG A 85 12.07 3.33 -8.89
CA ARG A 85 13.01 3.31 -10.01
C ARG A 85 13.18 1.91 -10.57
N ALA A 86 13.44 0.93 -9.70
CA ALA A 86 13.55 -0.46 -10.10
C ALA A 86 12.27 -0.98 -10.77
N ALA A 87 11.11 -0.67 -10.20
CA ALA A 87 9.82 -1.03 -10.77
C ALA A 87 9.61 -0.47 -12.18
N TYR A 88 9.91 0.81 -12.37
CA TYR A 88 9.80 1.46 -13.66
C TYR A 88 10.73 0.84 -14.71
N GLU A 89 12.00 0.60 -14.36
CA GLU A 89 12.98 0.00 -15.26
C GLU A 89 12.66 -1.46 -15.60
N LEU A 90 12.08 -2.21 -14.67
CA LEU A 90 11.56 -3.57 -14.89
C LEU A 90 10.26 -3.60 -15.71
N GLY A 91 9.66 -2.45 -16.03
CA GLY A 91 8.51 -2.39 -16.93
C GLY A 91 7.15 -2.19 -16.25
N ILE A 92 7.08 -2.00 -14.94
CA ILE A 92 5.81 -1.66 -14.27
C ILE A 92 5.41 -0.22 -14.68
N ARG A 93 4.16 -0.07 -15.11
CA ARG A 93 3.62 1.22 -15.59
C ARG A 93 2.43 1.72 -14.76
N SER A 94 2.02 0.96 -13.74
CA SER A 94 1.04 1.36 -12.73
C SER A 94 1.70 1.33 -11.37
N MET A 95 2.02 2.50 -10.84
CA MET A 95 2.67 2.66 -9.55
C MET A 95 1.96 3.71 -8.72
N ALA A 96 1.94 3.54 -7.41
CA ALA A 96 1.43 4.53 -6.50
C ALA A 96 2.33 4.71 -5.29
N VAL A 97 2.34 5.93 -4.73
CA VAL A 97 2.86 6.20 -3.40
C VAL A 97 1.71 6.71 -2.54
N SER A 98 1.40 5.98 -1.48
CA SER A 98 0.46 6.41 -0.45
C SER A 98 1.23 7.13 0.64
N VAL A 99 0.98 8.42 0.81
CA VAL A 99 1.64 9.26 1.82
C VAL A 99 0.68 9.43 2.99
N GLU A 100 1.03 8.85 4.12
CA GLU A 100 0.25 9.00 5.35
C GLU A 100 0.64 10.31 6.04
N SER A 101 -0.24 11.30 5.94
CA SER A 101 0.01 12.67 6.42
C SER A 101 -0.96 13.02 7.56
N PRO A 102 -0.53 12.95 8.83
CA PRO A 102 -1.25 13.56 9.94
C PRO A 102 -1.26 15.10 9.82
N PRO A 103 -2.10 15.83 10.55
CA PRO A 103 -2.28 17.29 10.40
C PRO A 103 -0.99 18.13 10.47
N ASN A 104 0.06 17.65 11.12
CA ASN A 104 1.35 18.34 11.25
C ASN A 104 2.50 17.51 10.64
N ALA A 105 2.23 16.75 9.58
CA ALA A 105 3.21 15.91 8.95
C ALA A 105 4.42 16.72 8.46
N LYS A 106 5.61 16.20 8.71
CA LYS A 106 6.86 16.70 8.14
C LYS A 106 7.10 16.12 6.75
N PHE A 107 6.73 14.85 6.57
CA PHE A 107 6.80 14.18 5.29
C PHE A 107 5.45 14.27 4.58
N THR A 108 5.38 15.02 3.50
CA THR A 108 4.16 15.29 2.74
C THR A 108 4.28 14.80 1.29
N SER A 109 3.17 14.71 0.60
CA SER A 109 3.14 14.38 -0.83
C SER A 109 3.96 15.33 -1.70
N ASP A 110 4.19 16.56 -1.24
CA ASP A 110 5.00 17.54 -1.98
C ASP A 110 6.47 17.12 -2.08
N ILE A 111 6.99 16.38 -1.10
CA ILE A 111 8.34 15.81 -1.15
C ILE A 111 8.46 14.85 -2.35
N ILE A 112 7.44 14.01 -2.55
CA ILE A 112 7.36 13.10 -3.70
C ILE A 112 7.26 13.87 -5.00
N LYS A 113 6.33 14.83 -5.07
CA LYS A 113 6.03 15.62 -6.28
C LYS A 113 7.21 16.49 -6.72
N ASN A 114 8.02 16.97 -5.77
CA ASN A 114 9.19 17.80 -6.03
C ASN A 114 10.48 17.00 -6.27
N HIS A 115 10.49 15.69 -6.06
CA HIS A 115 11.66 14.86 -6.33
C HIS A 115 11.86 14.72 -7.86
N PRO A 116 13.03 15.08 -8.45
CA PRO A 116 13.20 15.19 -9.91
C PRO A 116 12.82 13.93 -10.67
N PHE A 117 13.26 12.76 -10.21
CA PHE A 117 12.94 11.48 -10.85
C PHE A 117 11.45 11.14 -10.72
N LEU A 118 10.87 11.23 -9.50
CA LEU A 118 9.47 10.86 -9.26
C LEU A 118 8.50 11.81 -9.96
N SER A 119 8.80 13.10 -9.99
CA SER A 119 8.07 14.09 -10.77
C SER A 119 8.00 13.71 -12.25
N SER A 120 9.11 13.22 -12.81
CA SER A 120 9.11 12.75 -14.21
C SER A 120 8.17 11.56 -14.42
N LEU A 121 8.06 10.65 -13.46
CA LEU A 121 7.14 9.51 -13.53
C LEU A 121 5.67 9.94 -13.38
N ILE A 122 5.41 10.93 -12.52
CA ILE A 122 4.08 11.54 -12.36
C ILE A 122 3.65 12.18 -13.68
N ASN A 123 4.52 12.97 -14.30
CA ASN A 123 4.24 13.65 -15.57
C ASN A 123 4.01 12.65 -16.73
N LYS A 124 4.60 11.48 -16.66
CA LYS A 124 4.36 10.39 -17.62
C LYS A 124 3.05 9.61 -17.34
N GLY A 125 2.35 9.92 -16.25
CA GLY A 125 1.12 9.22 -15.86
C GLY A 125 1.32 7.77 -15.38
N VAL A 126 2.55 7.41 -14.96
CA VAL A 126 2.87 6.05 -14.49
C VAL A 126 3.01 5.96 -12.96
N LEU A 127 3.14 7.10 -12.29
CA LEU A 127 3.18 7.21 -10.83
C LEU A 127 2.06 8.10 -10.33
N PHE A 128 1.27 7.60 -9.39
CA PHE A 128 0.21 8.33 -8.71
C PHE A 128 0.62 8.58 -7.26
N VAL A 129 0.35 9.79 -6.77
CA VAL A 129 0.58 10.14 -5.36
C VAL A 129 -0.78 10.27 -4.68
N ILE A 130 -0.96 9.55 -3.60
CA ILE A 130 -2.22 9.47 -2.86
C ILE A 130 -1.96 9.98 -1.45
N ASP A 131 -2.63 11.04 -1.06
CA ASP A 131 -2.65 11.47 0.34
C ASP A 131 -3.59 10.55 1.11
N ALA A 132 -3.05 9.82 2.07
CA ALA A 132 -3.76 8.86 2.88
C ALA A 132 -3.89 9.35 4.32
N SER A 133 -5.04 9.10 4.92
CA SER A 133 -5.22 9.35 6.35
C SER A 133 -4.61 8.22 7.16
N TRP A 134 -3.90 8.57 8.23
CA TRP A 134 -3.42 7.60 9.19
C TRP A 134 -4.61 6.93 9.89
N MET A 135 -4.64 5.59 9.89
CA MET A 135 -5.64 4.81 10.64
C MET A 135 -5.02 4.24 11.91
N ARG A 136 -5.69 4.46 13.05
CA ARG A 136 -5.24 3.96 14.35
C ARG A 136 -5.42 2.44 14.44
N PHE A 137 -4.38 1.75 14.94
CA PHE A 137 -4.46 0.34 15.33
C PHE A 137 -4.85 0.13 16.80
N SER A 138 -4.69 1.16 17.64
CA SER A 138 -4.93 1.08 19.08
C SER A 138 -5.94 2.11 19.55
N THR A 139 -6.74 1.74 20.55
CA THR A 139 -7.63 2.65 21.26
C THR A 139 -6.93 3.45 22.36
N GLU A 140 -5.66 3.17 22.66
CA GLU A 140 -4.89 3.88 23.67
C GLU A 140 -4.48 5.27 23.19
N GLU A 141 -5.03 6.30 23.86
CA GLU A 141 -4.78 7.71 23.53
C GLU A 141 -3.30 8.13 23.66
N SER A 142 -2.54 7.46 24.52
CA SER A 142 -1.15 7.80 24.83
C SER A 142 -0.17 7.62 23.67
N VAL A 143 -0.54 6.80 22.69
CA VAL A 143 0.34 6.44 21.56
C VAL A 143 0.26 7.44 20.40
N TYR A 144 -0.80 8.29 20.37
CA TYR A 144 -1.09 9.12 19.20
C TYR A 144 -1.40 10.58 19.59
N ASN A 145 -0.42 11.29 20.11
CA ASN A 145 -0.56 12.73 20.34
C ASN A 145 -0.88 13.46 19.02
N GLY A 146 -2.13 13.90 18.85
CA GLY A 146 -2.57 14.73 17.73
C GLY A 146 -3.59 14.11 16.77
N ALA A 147 -3.84 12.81 16.81
CA ALA A 147 -4.80 12.16 15.89
C ALA A 147 -6.27 12.21 16.36
N LYS A 148 -6.56 12.91 17.44
CA LYS A 148 -7.90 12.95 18.08
C LYS A 148 -9.01 13.52 17.21
N SER A 149 -8.68 14.45 16.32
CA SER A 149 -9.68 15.23 15.59
C SER A 149 -10.06 14.68 14.22
N PHE A 150 -9.26 13.77 13.65
CA PHE A 150 -9.46 13.43 12.24
C PHE A 150 -10.61 12.44 11.97
N PHE A 151 -11.05 11.68 12.97
CA PHE A 151 -11.98 10.55 12.75
C PHE A 151 -13.45 10.84 12.97
N LEU A 152 -13.81 11.78 13.81
CA LEU A 152 -15.22 11.96 14.18
C LEU A 152 -15.90 13.18 13.54
N GLU A 153 -15.14 14.24 13.25
CA GLU A 153 -15.73 15.50 12.78
C GLU A 153 -16.04 15.52 11.27
N ASN A 154 -15.39 14.66 10.47
CA ASN A 154 -15.56 14.63 9.01
C ASN A 154 -16.23 13.35 8.47
N PHE A 155 -16.66 12.45 9.33
CA PHE A 155 -17.42 11.29 8.89
C PHE A 155 -18.91 11.63 8.81
N GLU A 156 -19.44 11.70 7.60
CA GLU A 156 -20.89 11.64 7.40
C GLU A 156 -21.37 10.23 7.80
N THR A 157 -21.60 10.04 9.09
CA THR A 157 -21.95 8.75 9.72
C THR A 157 -23.30 8.19 9.25
N HIS A 158 -24.03 8.93 8.42
CA HIS A 158 -25.38 8.59 7.97
C HIS A 158 -25.45 8.02 6.56
N LYS A 159 -24.31 7.96 5.83
CA LYS A 159 -24.30 7.33 4.49
C LYS A 159 -23.78 5.90 4.58
N PRO A 160 -24.47 4.93 3.94
CA PRO A 160 -23.97 3.56 3.89
C PRO A 160 -22.62 3.53 3.19
N CYS A 161 -21.68 2.72 3.73
CA CYS A 161 -20.38 2.52 3.11
C CYS A 161 -20.54 1.80 1.76
N LYS A 162 -20.07 2.42 0.69
CA LYS A 162 -20.15 1.85 -0.68
C LYS A 162 -19.16 0.72 -0.93
N TYR A 163 -18.19 0.54 -0.02
CA TYR A 163 -17.07 -0.40 -0.23
C TYR A 163 -17.24 -1.74 0.50
N ILE A 164 -18.30 -1.89 1.32
CA ILE A 164 -18.62 -3.18 1.93
C ILE A 164 -19.05 -4.14 0.83
N TYR A 165 -18.43 -5.33 0.80
CA TYR A 165 -18.60 -6.38 -0.21
C TYR A 165 -18.04 -6.08 -1.61
N ASP A 166 -17.48 -4.89 -1.88
CA ASP A 166 -16.75 -4.64 -3.12
C ASP A 166 -15.38 -5.34 -3.13
N ASN A 167 -14.85 -5.64 -1.93
CA ASN A 167 -13.60 -6.35 -1.74
C ASN A 167 -13.82 -7.59 -0.87
N ILE A 168 -13.23 -8.70 -1.27
CA ILE A 168 -13.09 -9.89 -0.44
C ILE A 168 -11.68 -9.84 0.16
N VAL A 169 -11.58 -9.86 1.48
CA VAL A 169 -10.30 -9.86 2.19
C VAL A 169 -10.12 -11.19 2.89
N ILE A 170 -8.94 -11.78 2.75
CA ILE A 170 -8.54 -12.96 3.51
C ILE A 170 -7.43 -12.51 4.46
N ASN A 171 -7.68 -12.61 5.77
CA ASN A 171 -6.70 -12.26 6.78
C ASN A 171 -5.68 -13.39 7.03
N PRO A 172 -4.60 -13.14 7.79
CA PRO A 172 -3.60 -14.17 8.11
C PRO A 172 -4.14 -15.40 8.83
N SER A 173 -5.29 -15.27 9.49
CA SER A 173 -5.99 -16.40 10.14
C SER A 173 -6.91 -17.18 9.19
N SER A 174 -6.79 -16.94 7.87
CA SER A 174 -7.63 -17.54 6.82
C SER A 174 -9.13 -17.24 6.96
N GLN A 175 -9.48 -16.16 7.65
CA GLN A 175 -10.87 -15.71 7.73
C GLN A 175 -11.19 -14.78 6.54
N MET A 176 -12.39 -14.95 6.00
CA MET A 176 -12.90 -14.07 4.95
C MET A 176 -13.61 -12.89 5.59
N LEU A 177 -13.27 -11.69 5.15
CA LEU A 177 -13.82 -10.43 5.66
C LEU A 177 -14.48 -9.66 4.52
N ALA A 178 -15.53 -8.91 4.85
CA ALA A 178 -16.30 -8.11 3.89
C ALA A 178 -15.62 -6.79 3.49
N CYS A 179 -14.53 -6.41 4.14
CA CYS A 179 -13.82 -5.16 3.91
C CYS A 179 -12.38 -5.23 4.43
N CYS A 180 -11.49 -4.39 3.91
CA CYS A 180 -10.11 -4.24 4.38
C CYS A 180 -9.95 -3.26 5.57
N GLY A 181 -11.04 -2.70 6.09
CA GLY A 181 -10.99 -1.79 7.24
C GLY A 181 -10.62 -2.52 8.52
N LEU A 182 -9.77 -1.90 9.35
CA LEU A 182 -9.30 -2.47 10.63
C LEU A 182 -10.45 -2.85 11.58
N THR A 183 -11.52 -2.06 11.59
CA THR A 183 -12.69 -2.32 12.43
C THR A 183 -13.42 -3.62 12.09
N VAL A 184 -13.21 -4.15 10.89
CA VAL A 184 -13.86 -5.38 10.43
C VAL A 184 -13.32 -6.60 11.16
N GLU A 185 -12.05 -6.62 11.53
CA GLU A 185 -11.46 -7.73 12.29
C GLU A 185 -12.09 -7.88 13.68
N TYR A 186 -12.55 -6.79 14.25
CA TYR A 186 -13.20 -6.76 15.57
C TYR A 186 -14.72 -6.86 15.49
N ASN A 187 -15.30 -6.76 14.31
CA ASN A 187 -16.75 -6.82 14.12
C ASN A 187 -17.20 -8.20 13.63
N LYS A 188 -17.79 -9.00 14.54
CA LYS A 188 -18.26 -10.35 14.23
C LYS A 188 -19.31 -10.44 13.11
N TYR A 189 -20.02 -9.36 12.82
CA TYR A 189 -21.06 -9.32 11.76
C TYR A 189 -20.49 -9.07 10.35
N LEU A 190 -19.23 -8.70 10.24
CA LEU A 190 -18.55 -8.47 8.96
C LEU A 190 -17.56 -9.59 8.58
N LYS A 191 -17.52 -10.66 9.37
CA LYS A 191 -16.82 -11.91 9.02
C LYS A 191 -17.79 -12.78 8.21
N LEU A 192 -17.30 -13.29 7.09
CA LEU A 192 -18.06 -14.15 6.17
C LEU A 192 -17.77 -15.61 6.46
#